data_690d13a7372e3b01fbda801fedbf0dfd
#
_entry.id   690d13a7372e3b01fbda801fedbf0dfd
#
_cell.length_a   1.000
_cell.length_b   1.000
_cell.length_c   1.000
_cell.angle_alpha   90.00
_cell.angle_beta   90.00
_cell.angle_gamma   90.00
#
_symmetry.space_group_name_H-M   'P 1'
#
loop_
_entity.id
_entity.type
_entity.pdbx_description
1 polymer ?
#
loop_
_entity_poly.entity_id
_entity_poly.type
_entity_poly.pdbx_seq_one_letter_code
_entity_poly.pdbx_strand_id
1 'polypeptide(L)'
;MDAPETDTGFLASLFQDPSDDDIRTVIAIIAARFPNDGAVAAELATILAASGECITVDGAVSADVASTGGPASLSTLLTPLYLRAAGAIVPKLGVPGRPAGGIDCLGQIPGYRTELSVREILQIIDASGYAHFLAKGRMAPLDGRMFKLRQAMNAQTIPSLVAGSLLSKKLAVGVKHAGLDIRVAPHGNFGNNKTIAAANARLFVQAARTLGIKASPVLTDARYPYQPYLGRRESLLALDDVFRGTCSPWLGSHVETCRTLALACLPADLRARVAEASPAALRRHFDDNLIAQGADPDDFDALVRDTRKAHTGHVLAAHDGFCFYHLDLLRDRLVEWQGMFISEQEPFPDPVGLVLLIPPGQWVPGGTPIATVRAPESLMPDVIHRLDEVVGTPSRLPHGPDFEAING
;
A
#
# COMPACT_ATOMS: atom_id res chain seq x y z
N MET A 1 -1.43 -28.88 26.69
CA MET A 1 -1.72 -29.64 25.44
C MET A 1 -0.91 -28.93 24.36
N ASP A 2 0.21 -29.54 23.99
CA ASP A 2 1.03 -29.06 22.89
C ASP A 2 0.20 -29.15 21.61
N ALA A 3 0.17 -28.05 20.82
CA ALA A 3 -0.47 -28.06 19.51
C ALA A 3 0.21 -29.16 18.67
N PRO A 4 -0.53 -29.92 17.86
CA PRO A 4 0.09 -30.92 17.00
C PRO A 4 1.12 -30.22 16.11
N GLU A 5 2.34 -30.74 16.08
CA GLU A 5 3.39 -30.28 15.19
C GLU A 5 2.85 -30.33 13.75
N THR A 6 2.75 -29.17 13.09
CA THR A 6 2.29 -29.11 11.71
C THR A 6 3.38 -29.73 10.84
N ASP A 7 3.08 -30.81 10.13
CA ASP A 7 3.99 -31.41 9.17
C ASP A 7 4.20 -30.44 7.98
N THR A 8 5.30 -29.70 8.03
CA THR A 8 5.70 -28.71 7.02
C THR A 8 6.76 -29.26 6.05
N GLY A 9 7.06 -30.55 6.13
CA GLY A 9 8.08 -31.19 5.30
C GLY A 9 7.93 -30.97 3.79
N PHE A 10 6.70 -30.73 3.32
CA PHE A 10 6.44 -30.39 1.91
C PHE A 10 7.05 -29.03 1.48
N LEU A 11 7.33 -28.13 2.42
CA LEU A 11 7.99 -26.84 2.12
C LEU A 11 9.48 -27.01 1.79
N ALA A 12 10.07 -28.17 2.12
CA ALA A 12 11.49 -28.45 1.84
C ALA A 12 11.83 -28.37 0.34
N SER A 13 10.87 -28.65 -0.55
CA SER A 13 11.03 -28.50 -2.00
C SER A 13 11.32 -27.06 -2.46
N LEU A 14 11.04 -26.07 -1.63
CA LEU A 14 11.30 -24.65 -1.95
C LEU A 14 12.72 -24.19 -1.59
N PHE A 15 13.54 -24.99 -0.90
CA PHE A 15 14.84 -24.54 -0.39
C PHE A 15 15.97 -24.51 -1.44
N GLN A 16 15.89 -25.29 -2.50
CA GLN A 16 16.98 -25.47 -3.47
C GLN A 16 16.50 -25.19 -4.89
N ASP A 17 16.47 -23.92 -5.27
CA ASP A 17 16.09 -23.43 -6.61
C ASP A 17 14.85 -24.17 -7.18
N PRO A 18 13.68 -24.02 -6.57
CA PRO A 18 12.50 -24.79 -6.93
C PRO A 18 12.06 -24.47 -8.37
N SER A 19 11.59 -25.48 -9.09
CA SER A 19 10.91 -25.28 -10.37
C SER A 19 9.55 -24.58 -10.14
N ASP A 20 8.95 -24.04 -11.19
CA ASP A 20 7.59 -23.48 -11.10
C ASP A 20 6.55 -24.55 -10.72
N ASP A 21 6.80 -25.83 -11.08
CA ASP A 21 5.91 -26.93 -10.69
C ASP A 21 6.02 -27.29 -9.21
N ASP A 22 7.22 -27.19 -8.62
CA ASP A 22 7.40 -27.34 -7.17
C ASP A 22 6.63 -26.24 -6.42
N ILE A 23 6.74 -24.99 -6.89
CA ILE A 23 6.02 -23.86 -6.29
C ILE A 23 4.50 -24.06 -6.44
N ARG A 24 4.00 -24.49 -7.61
CA ARG A 24 2.57 -24.79 -7.83
C ARG A 24 2.09 -25.89 -6.89
N THR A 25 2.88 -26.94 -6.70
CA THR A 25 2.58 -28.05 -5.80
C THR A 25 2.44 -27.55 -4.36
N VAL A 26 3.39 -26.74 -3.88
CA VAL A 26 3.32 -26.15 -2.54
C VAL A 26 2.09 -25.24 -2.38
N ILE A 27 1.80 -24.38 -3.37
CA ILE A 27 0.59 -23.55 -3.36
C ILE A 27 -0.67 -24.41 -3.23
N ALA A 28 -0.77 -25.50 -4.01
CA ALA A 28 -1.92 -26.39 -3.97
C ALA A 28 -2.05 -27.13 -2.63
N ILE A 29 -0.95 -27.58 -2.03
CA ILE A 29 -0.96 -28.23 -0.70
C ILE A 29 -1.42 -27.24 0.37
N ILE A 30 -0.88 -26.01 0.38
CA ILE A 30 -1.30 -24.98 1.34
C ILE A 30 -2.79 -24.65 1.15
N ALA A 31 -3.24 -24.48 -0.09
CA ALA A 31 -4.64 -24.20 -0.39
C ALA A 31 -5.60 -25.27 0.12
N ALA A 32 -5.23 -26.53 -0.03
CA ALA A 32 -6.09 -27.68 0.31
C ALA A 32 -6.03 -28.05 1.81
N ARG A 33 -4.85 -27.97 2.44
CA ARG A 33 -4.62 -28.54 3.78
C ARG A 33 -4.36 -27.50 4.85
N PHE A 34 -3.77 -26.35 4.51
CA PHE A 34 -3.28 -25.35 5.45
C PHE A 34 -3.68 -23.91 5.08
N PRO A 35 -4.92 -23.65 4.61
CA PRO A 35 -5.29 -22.33 4.11
C PRO A 35 -5.25 -21.23 5.19
N ASN A 36 -5.39 -21.62 6.47
CA ASN A 36 -5.45 -20.70 7.63
C ASN A 36 -4.49 -21.16 8.73
N ASP A 37 -3.23 -21.43 8.39
CA ASP A 37 -2.22 -21.93 9.34
C ASP A 37 -1.09 -20.93 9.52
N GLY A 38 -0.94 -20.42 10.75
CA GLY A 38 0.08 -19.42 11.10
C GLY A 38 1.50 -20.01 11.16
N ALA A 39 1.67 -21.31 11.48
CA ALA A 39 2.97 -21.97 11.51
C ALA A 39 3.49 -22.16 10.07
N VAL A 40 2.64 -22.66 9.18
CA VAL A 40 2.94 -22.77 7.73
C VAL A 40 3.25 -21.40 7.13
N ALA A 41 2.49 -20.36 7.50
CA ALA A 41 2.76 -19.01 7.02
C ALA A 41 4.13 -18.47 7.49
N ALA A 42 4.53 -18.75 8.74
CA ALA A 42 5.81 -18.35 9.28
C ALA A 42 6.98 -19.06 8.61
N GLU A 43 6.89 -20.37 8.44
CA GLU A 43 7.92 -21.15 7.77
C GLU A 43 8.06 -20.76 6.30
N LEU A 44 6.94 -20.60 5.59
CA LEU A 44 6.94 -20.06 4.24
C LEU A 44 7.62 -18.68 4.17
N ALA A 45 7.31 -17.77 5.11
CA ALA A 45 7.95 -16.46 5.16
C ALA A 45 9.47 -16.57 5.32
N THR A 46 9.95 -17.51 6.16
CA THR A 46 11.38 -17.76 6.36
C THR A 46 12.06 -18.22 5.08
N ILE A 47 11.46 -19.19 4.39
CA ILE A 47 11.99 -19.70 3.12
C ILE A 47 12.03 -18.61 2.04
N LEU A 48 10.92 -17.90 1.90
CA LEU A 48 10.83 -16.82 0.91
C LEU A 48 11.84 -15.69 1.18
N ALA A 49 12.04 -15.30 2.44
CA ALA A 49 13.03 -14.30 2.81
C ALA A 49 14.45 -14.77 2.54
N ALA A 50 14.76 -16.03 2.90
CA ALA A 50 16.07 -16.62 2.73
C ALA A 50 16.44 -16.92 1.26
N SER A 51 15.51 -16.81 0.33
CA SER A 51 15.75 -17.05 -1.10
C SER A 51 16.62 -15.98 -1.77
N GLY A 52 16.93 -14.88 -1.08
CA GLY A 52 17.72 -13.78 -1.60
C GLY A 52 18.53 -13.05 -0.54
N GLU A 53 18.95 -11.83 -0.86
CA GLU A 53 19.68 -10.97 0.06
C GLU A 53 18.79 -10.52 1.22
N CYS A 54 19.38 -10.43 2.42
CA CYS A 54 18.72 -9.87 3.60
C CYS A 54 19.54 -8.72 4.14
N ILE A 55 18.88 -7.75 4.77
CA ILE A 55 19.54 -6.68 5.52
C ILE A 55 19.23 -6.81 7.01
N THR A 56 20.20 -6.46 7.83
CA THR A 56 20.06 -6.33 9.28
C THR A 56 20.13 -4.86 9.64
N VAL A 57 19.22 -4.41 10.48
CA VAL A 57 19.20 -3.05 11.01
C VAL A 57 19.41 -3.14 12.50
N ASP A 58 20.58 -2.68 12.97
CA ASP A 58 21.00 -2.80 14.37
C ASP A 58 20.66 -1.53 15.17
N GLY A 59 20.46 -1.70 16.47
CA GLY A 59 20.51 -0.67 17.52
C GLY A 59 19.26 0.21 17.67
N ALA A 60 18.34 0.27 16.72
CA ALA A 60 17.12 1.09 16.81
C ALA A 60 15.87 0.26 16.55
N VAL A 61 14.69 0.84 16.87
CA VAL A 61 13.41 0.24 16.53
C VAL A 61 13.24 0.29 15.01
N SER A 62 13.31 -0.88 14.35
CA SER A 62 12.96 -1.00 12.93
C SER A 62 11.47 -1.27 12.76
N ALA A 63 10.80 -0.43 11.98
CA ALA A 63 9.35 -0.48 11.82
C ALA A 63 8.93 -0.22 10.38
N ASP A 64 7.88 -0.90 9.93
CA ASP A 64 7.22 -0.60 8.65
C ASP A 64 5.75 -1.01 8.68
N VAL A 65 4.91 -0.29 7.96
CA VAL A 65 3.49 -0.58 7.79
C VAL A 65 3.25 -1.05 6.36
N ALA A 66 2.78 -2.30 6.23
CA ALA A 66 2.27 -2.80 4.97
C ALA A 66 0.79 -2.43 4.80
N SER A 67 0.33 -2.37 3.53
CA SER A 67 -1.07 -2.17 3.20
C SER A 67 -1.55 -3.27 2.26
N THR A 68 -2.81 -3.66 2.40
CA THR A 68 -3.41 -4.66 1.52
C THR A 68 -3.89 -4.10 0.17
N GLY A 69 -3.62 -2.83 -0.11
CA GLY A 69 -3.86 -2.20 -1.42
C GLY A 69 -5.00 -1.18 -1.43
N GLY A 70 -5.23 -0.53 -2.56
CA GLY A 70 -6.31 0.44 -2.82
C GLY A 70 -5.79 1.71 -3.51
N PRO A 71 -6.59 2.31 -4.41
CA PRO A 71 -6.12 3.41 -5.27
C PRO A 71 -6.01 4.76 -4.57
N ALA A 72 -6.60 4.92 -3.39
CA ALA A 72 -6.71 6.20 -2.70
C ALA A 72 -6.01 6.21 -1.34
N SER A 73 -5.00 5.38 -1.10
CA SER A 73 -4.34 5.36 0.21
C SER A 73 -2.98 6.01 0.21
N LEU A 74 -2.75 6.81 1.24
CA LEU A 74 -1.44 7.39 1.56
C LEU A 74 -0.67 6.59 2.61
N SER A 75 -1.21 5.48 3.13
CA SER A 75 -0.57 4.76 4.24
C SER A 75 0.86 4.32 3.95
N THR A 76 1.17 3.97 2.70
CA THR A 76 2.51 3.57 2.28
C THR A 76 3.49 4.73 2.09
N LEU A 77 3.00 5.96 1.99
CA LEU A 77 3.80 7.18 1.86
C LEU A 77 3.92 7.94 3.19
N LEU A 78 2.80 8.13 3.87
CA LEU A 78 2.73 9.00 5.04
C LEU A 78 3.11 8.28 6.34
N THR A 79 2.75 6.98 6.50
CA THR A 79 3.11 6.23 7.71
C THR A 79 4.62 6.14 7.94
N PRO A 80 5.49 5.91 6.93
CA PRO A 80 6.94 5.98 7.10
C PRO A 80 7.42 7.28 7.73
N LEU A 81 6.83 8.41 7.38
CA LEU A 81 7.21 9.73 7.90
C LEU A 81 6.83 9.88 9.39
N TYR A 82 5.68 9.36 9.81
CA TYR A 82 5.31 9.28 11.23
C TYR A 82 6.23 8.35 12.02
N LEU A 83 6.61 7.20 11.45
CA LEU A 83 7.56 6.29 12.07
C LEU A 83 8.94 6.96 12.24
N ARG A 84 9.38 7.73 11.24
CA ARG A 84 10.62 8.53 11.30
C ARG A 84 10.53 9.64 12.36
N ALA A 85 9.44 10.36 12.44
CA ALA A 85 9.21 11.38 13.46
C ALA A 85 9.32 10.79 14.88
N ALA A 86 8.96 9.53 15.06
CA ALA A 86 9.17 8.80 16.31
C ALA A 86 10.61 8.32 16.52
N GLY A 87 11.48 8.41 15.52
CA GLY A 87 12.88 7.94 15.58
C GLY A 87 13.06 6.47 15.20
N ALA A 88 12.03 5.80 14.65
CA ALA A 88 12.19 4.44 14.14
C ALA A 88 12.98 4.44 12.82
N ILE A 89 13.69 3.36 12.53
CA ILE A 89 14.29 3.09 11.22
C ILE A 89 13.24 2.41 10.33
N VAL A 90 13.14 2.85 9.07
CA VAL A 90 12.11 2.39 8.13
C VAL A 90 12.73 1.81 6.86
N PRO A 91 13.13 0.53 6.87
CA PRO A 91 13.55 -0.18 5.65
C PRO A 91 12.29 -0.67 4.92
N LYS A 92 11.83 0.07 3.90
CA LYS A 92 10.57 -0.21 3.22
C LYS A 92 10.78 -0.85 1.85
N LEU A 93 10.48 -2.16 1.76
CA LEU A 93 10.48 -2.88 0.50
C LEU A 93 9.17 -2.66 -0.25
N GLY A 94 9.25 -2.01 -1.40
CA GLY A 94 8.11 -1.68 -2.27
C GLY A 94 7.81 -2.79 -3.28
N VAL A 95 6.53 -2.94 -3.63
CA VAL A 95 6.06 -3.78 -4.74
C VAL A 95 5.47 -2.84 -5.79
N PRO A 96 6.01 -2.82 -7.02
CA PRO A 96 5.59 -1.91 -8.08
C PRO A 96 4.25 -2.31 -8.70
N GLY A 97 3.69 -1.43 -9.53
CA GLY A 97 2.49 -1.69 -10.33
C GLY A 97 1.19 -1.42 -9.59
N ARG A 98 1.21 -0.51 -8.61
CA ARG A 98 0.00 -0.08 -7.87
C ARG A 98 -0.41 1.33 -8.29
N PRO A 99 -1.73 1.63 -8.36
CA PRO A 99 -2.21 2.97 -8.74
C PRO A 99 -1.78 4.09 -7.79
N ALA A 100 -1.56 3.75 -6.50
CA ALA A 100 -1.08 4.65 -5.47
C ALA A 100 -0.11 3.93 -4.52
N GLY A 101 0.72 3.03 -5.04
CA GLY A 101 1.78 2.38 -4.28
C GLY A 101 2.86 3.39 -3.90
N GLY A 102 3.40 3.30 -2.68
CA GLY A 102 4.40 4.27 -2.22
C GLY A 102 5.59 4.39 -3.16
N ILE A 103 6.16 3.28 -3.59
CA ILE A 103 7.31 3.28 -4.51
C ILE A 103 6.93 3.79 -5.92
N ASP A 104 5.71 3.49 -6.39
CA ASP A 104 5.20 3.97 -7.67
C ASP A 104 5.01 5.49 -7.67
N CYS A 105 4.57 6.05 -6.54
CA CYS A 105 4.42 7.50 -6.36
C CYS A 105 5.79 8.20 -6.24
N LEU A 106 6.69 7.68 -5.42
CA LEU A 106 8.03 8.25 -5.26
C LEU A 106 8.84 8.19 -6.55
N GLY A 107 8.64 7.15 -7.38
CA GLY A 107 9.24 7.03 -8.70
C GLY A 107 8.78 8.10 -9.72
N GLN A 108 7.76 8.93 -9.40
CA GLN A 108 7.37 10.09 -10.20
C GLN A 108 8.29 11.29 -9.99
N ILE A 109 9.03 11.32 -8.87
CA ILE A 109 9.88 12.44 -8.52
C ILE A 109 11.20 12.31 -9.28
N PRO A 110 11.61 13.30 -10.09
CA PRO A 110 12.88 13.23 -10.82
C PRO A 110 14.07 12.92 -9.91
N GLY A 111 14.95 12.05 -10.36
CA GLY A 111 16.14 11.67 -9.59
C GLY A 111 15.92 10.66 -8.47
N TYR A 112 14.67 10.35 -8.06
CA TYR A 112 14.42 9.39 -6.98
C TYR A 112 14.80 7.97 -7.39
N ARG A 113 15.81 7.40 -6.75
CA ARG A 113 16.32 6.06 -7.04
C ARG A 113 15.50 4.99 -6.33
N THR A 114 14.79 4.19 -7.11
CA THR A 114 13.95 3.10 -6.58
C THR A 114 14.70 1.77 -6.51
N GLU A 115 15.78 1.62 -7.26
CA GLU A 115 16.59 0.41 -7.37
C GLU A 115 17.92 0.64 -6.69
N LEU A 116 18.15 -0.11 -5.61
CA LEU A 116 19.28 0.09 -4.73
C LEU A 116 19.97 -1.26 -4.44
N SER A 117 21.29 -1.26 -4.33
CA SER A 117 22.04 -2.36 -3.73
C SER A 117 21.88 -2.36 -2.20
N VAL A 118 22.14 -3.47 -1.54
CA VAL A 118 22.14 -3.56 -0.07
C VAL A 118 23.03 -2.48 0.56
N ARG A 119 24.20 -2.22 0.00
CA ARG A 119 25.10 -1.16 0.48
C ARG A 119 24.47 0.22 0.41
N GLU A 120 23.83 0.56 -0.71
CA GLU A 120 23.14 1.85 -0.87
C GLU A 120 21.95 1.97 0.09
N ILE A 121 21.16 0.90 0.27
CA ILE A 121 20.07 0.88 1.24
C ILE A 121 20.56 1.22 2.64
N LEU A 122 21.66 0.58 3.10
CA LEU A 122 22.24 0.84 4.41
C LEU A 122 22.77 2.28 4.52
N GLN A 123 23.43 2.81 3.48
CA GLN A 123 23.90 4.20 3.44
C GLN A 123 22.72 5.20 3.53
N ILE A 124 21.63 4.95 2.83
CA ILE A 124 20.42 5.78 2.88
C ILE A 124 19.77 5.71 4.27
N ILE A 125 19.71 4.52 4.86
CA ILE A 125 19.21 4.34 6.23
C ILE A 125 20.07 5.12 7.23
N ASP A 126 21.39 5.07 7.12
CA ASP A 126 22.30 5.84 7.98
C ASP A 126 22.10 7.35 7.83
N ALA A 127 21.87 7.82 6.61
CA ALA A 127 21.71 9.24 6.32
C ALA A 127 20.34 9.80 6.74
N SER A 128 19.25 9.08 6.46
CA SER A 128 17.87 9.58 6.65
C SER A 128 17.01 8.74 7.60
N GLY A 129 17.47 7.52 7.93
CA GLY A 129 16.73 6.51 8.68
C GLY A 129 15.54 5.91 7.93
N TYR A 130 15.36 6.24 6.65
CA TYR A 130 14.29 5.74 5.81
C TYR A 130 14.80 5.44 4.41
N ALA A 131 14.58 4.23 3.93
CA ALA A 131 14.81 3.86 2.53
C ALA A 131 13.57 3.15 1.98
N HIS A 132 13.10 3.58 0.79
CA HIS A 132 11.99 2.93 0.08
C HIS A 132 12.49 2.45 -1.29
N PHE A 133 12.50 1.16 -1.50
CA PHE A 133 13.18 0.56 -2.64
C PHE A 133 12.47 -0.68 -3.17
N LEU A 134 12.80 -1.08 -4.40
CA LEU A 134 12.31 -2.29 -5.05
C LEU A 134 13.20 -3.49 -4.73
N ALA A 135 12.58 -4.66 -4.59
CA ALA A 135 13.29 -5.93 -4.44
C ALA A 135 14.15 -6.31 -5.66
N LYS A 136 13.67 -6.01 -6.87
CA LYS A 136 14.30 -6.34 -8.18
C LYS A 136 14.97 -7.72 -8.25
N GLY A 137 14.29 -8.74 -7.74
CA GLY A 137 14.81 -10.12 -7.74
C GLY A 137 15.99 -10.37 -6.79
N ARG A 138 16.37 -9.41 -5.93
CA ARG A 138 17.45 -9.58 -4.94
C ARG A 138 16.93 -10.02 -3.59
N MET A 139 15.88 -9.36 -3.07
CA MET A 139 15.27 -9.68 -1.77
C MET A 139 14.01 -10.50 -1.97
N ALA A 140 13.92 -11.63 -1.30
CA ALA A 140 12.80 -12.56 -1.41
C ALA A 140 12.38 -12.85 -2.87
N PRO A 141 13.29 -13.20 -3.80
CA PRO A 141 12.98 -13.40 -5.22
C PRO A 141 11.94 -14.51 -5.44
N LEU A 142 11.97 -15.54 -4.61
CA LEU A 142 11.01 -16.64 -4.66
C LEU A 142 9.57 -16.16 -4.37
N ASP A 143 9.40 -15.14 -3.51
CA ASP A 143 8.07 -14.55 -3.29
C ASP A 143 7.49 -13.92 -4.56
N GLY A 144 8.32 -13.24 -5.34
CA GLY A 144 7.90 -12.67 -6.61
C GLY A 144 7.45 -13.72 -7.63
N ARG A 145 8.17 -14.86 -7.72
CA ARG A 145 7.78 -16.02 -8.55
C ARG A 145 6.48 -16.65 -8.04
N MET A 146 6.42 -16.93 -6.76
CA MET A 146 5.23 -17.52 -6.11
C MET A 146 4.00 -16.62 -6.28
N PHE A 147 4.14 -15.30 -6.19
CA PHE A 147 3.01 -14.38 -6.39
C PHE A 147 2.40 -14.47 -7.79
N LYS A 148 3.23 -14.54 -8.85
CA LYS A 148 2.77 -14.73 -10.23
C LYS A 148 2.01 -16.06 -10.39
N LEU A 149 2.53 -17.14 -9.82
CA LEU A 149 1.89 -18.44 -9.88
C LEU A 149 0.57 -18.49 -9.08
N ARG A 150 0.52 -17.82 -7.91
CA ARG A 150 -0.73 -17.65 -7.14
C ARG A 150 -1.80 -16.91 -7.95
N GLN A 151 -1.42 -15.90 -8.74
CA GLN A 151 -2.35 -15.20 -9.63
C GLN A 151 -2.91 -16.16 -10.68
N ALA A 152 -2.06 -16.93 -11.34
CA ALA A 152 -2.46 -17.90 -12.34
C ALA A 152 -3.33 -19.04 -11.77
N MET A 153 -3.21 -19.34 -10.48
CA MET A 153 -3.95 -20.39 -9.78
C MET A 153 -5.17 -19.87 -9.00
N ASN A 154 -5.51 -18.58 -9.08
CA ASN A 154 -6.56 -17.93 -8.28
C ASN A 154 -6.37 -18.11 -6.76
N ALA A 155 -5.12 -18.15 -6.29
CA ALA A 155 -4.73 -18.41 -4.90
C ALA A 155 -4.26 -17.12 -4.17
N GLN A 156 -4.68 -15.92 -4.63
CA GLN A 156 -4.22 -14.65 -4.08
C GLN A 156 -4.79 -14.36 -2.68
N THR A 157 -5.94 -14.95 -2.34
CA THR A 157 -6.69 -14.66 -1.10
C THR A 157 -6.50 -15.69 -0.01
N ILE A 158 -5.66 -16.72 -0.21
CA ILE A 158 -5.40 -17.77 0.79
C ILE A 158 -4.58 -17.17 1.94
N PRO A 159 -5.12 -17.12 3.18
CA PRO A 159 -4.52 -16.37 4.27
C PRO A 159 -3.07 -16.76 4.61
N SER A 160 -2.75 -18.06 4.65
CA SER A 160 -1.39 -18.53 4.92
C SER A 160 -0.38 -18.05 3.87
N LEU A 161 -0.77 -18.08 2.58
CA LEU A 161 0.07 -17.60 1.49
C LEU A 161 0.22 -16.07 1.53
N VAL A 162 -0.85 -15.34 1.87
CA VAL A 162 -0.80 -13.87 1.97
C VAL A 162 0.08 -13.45 3.14
N ALA A 163 -0.12 -14.04 4.31
CA ALA A 163 0.68 -13.74 5.50
C ALA A 163 2.16 -14.08 5.29
N GLY A 164 2.47 -15.25 4.73
CA GLY A 164 3.85 -15.66 4.41
C GLY A 164 4.53 -14.68 3.46
N SER A 165 3.85 -14.29 2.39
CA SER A 165 4.35 -13.31 1.42
C SER A 165 4.58 -11.91 2.03
N LEU A 166 3.67 -11.42 2.87
CA LEU A 166 3.84 -10.11 3.52
C LEU A 166 4.99 -10.13 4.53
N LEU A 167 5.07 -11.18 5.35
CA LEU A 167 6.08 -11.32 6.40
C LEU A 167 7.48 -11.60 5.84
N SER A 168 7.60 -12.33 4.73
CA SER A 168 8.91 -12.58 4.09
C SER A 168 9.65 -11.29 3.76
N LYS A 169 8.93 -10.28 3.25
CA LYS A 169 9.47 -8.95 2.93
C LYS A 169 9.92 -8.20 4.19
N LYS A 170 9.18 -8.32 5.30
CA LYS A 170 9.57 -7.69 6.56
C LYS A 170 10.80 -8.36 7.17
N LEU A 171 10.84 -9.68 7.07
CA LEU A 171 11.98 -10.47 7.55
C LEU A 171 13.24 -10.17 6.73
N ALA A 172 13.15 -10.14 5.40
CA ALA A 172 14.28 -9.86 4.50
C ALA A 172 14.91 -8.47 4.74
N VAL A 173 14.14 -7.50 5.21
CA VAL A 173 14.64 -6.13 5.46
C VAL A 173 14.84 -5.82 6.96
N GLY A 174 14.83 -6.82 7.83
CA GLY A 174 15.15 -6.65 9.26
C GLY A 174 14.11 -5.88 10.07
N VAL A 175 12.85 -5.82 9.64
CA VAL A 175 11.76 -5.17 10.38
C VAL A 175 11.41 -5.97 11.62
N LYS A 176 11.38 -5.31 12.79
CA LYS A 176 10.99 -5.90 14.09
C LYS A 176 9.59 -5.51 14.54
N HIS A 177 9.05 -4.39 14.02
CA HIS A 177 7.72 -3.89 14.29
C HIS A 177 6.96 -3.73 12.98
N ALA A 178 5.99 -4.62 12.71
CA ALA A 178 5.22 -4.63 11.48
C ALA A 178 3.79 -4.17 11.74
N GLY A 179 3.41 -3.02 11.22
CA GLY A 179 2.01 -2.63 11.08
C GLY A 179 1.39 -3.26 9.83
N LEU A 180 0.09 -3.48 9.85
CA LEU A 180 -0.67 -3.94 8.71
C LEU A 180 -1.99 -3.18 8.59
N ASP A 181 -2.12 -2.39 7.53
CA ASP A 181 -3.36 -1.73 7.12
C ASP A 181 -4.23 -2.74 6.37
N ILE A 182 -5.17 -3.35 7.09
CA ILE A 182 -6.11 -4.32 6.53
C ILE A 182 -7.35 -3.60 6.03
N ARG A 183 -7.51 -3.56 4.73
CA ARG A 183 -8.62 -2.89 4.05
C ARG A 183 -9.77 -3.83 3.85
N VAL A 184 -10.86 -3.55 4.57
CA VAL A 184 -12.08 -4.34 4.55
C VAL A 184 -13.03 -3.76 3.50
N ALA A 185 -13.26 -4.52 2.44
CA ALA A 185 -14.20 -4.18 1.37
C ALA A 185 -14.68 -5.48 0.69
N PRO A 186 -15.80 -5.49 -0.04
CA PRO A 186 -16.26 -6.66 -0.79
C PRO A 186 -15.20 -7.25 -1.72
N HIS A 187 -14.32 -6.40 -2.27
CA HIS A 187 -13.19 -6.75 -3.13
C HIS A 187 -11.85 -6.87 -2.37
N GLY A 188 -11.87 -6.87 -1.04
CA GLY A 188 -10.65 -6.92 -0.21
C GLY A 188 -9.98 -8.30 -0.27
N ASN A 189 -8.67 -8.32 -0.52
CA ASN A 189 -7.89 -9.56 -0.65
C ASN A 189 -7.41 -10.14 0.68
N PHE A 190 -7.61 -9.43 1.79
CA PHE A 190 -7.29 -9.90 3.15
C PHE A 190 -8.53 -10.02 4.04
N GLY A 191 -9.71 -10.06 3.43
CA GLY A 191 -11.01 -10.20 4.06
C GLY A 191 -12.04 -9.28 3.45
N ASN A 192 -13.14 -9.85 2.95
CA ASN A 192 -14.24 -9.12 2.33
C ASN A 192 -15.26 -8.58 3.36
N ASN A 193 -15.10 -8.93 4.61
CA ASN A 193 -15.87 -8.42 5.75
C ASN A 193 -15.03 -8.41 7.03
N LYS A 194 -15.52 -7.74 8.08
CA LYS A 194 -14.81 -7.55 9.34
C LYS A 194 -14.44 -8.87 10.03
N THR A 195 -15.31 -9.89 9.99
CA THR A 195 -15.07 -11.18 10.65
C THR A 195 -13.91 -11.93 10.00
N ILE A 196 -13.90 -12.05 8.68
CA ILE A 196 -12.84 -12.69 7.92
C ILE A 196 -11.53 -11.91 8.05
N ALA A 197 -11.59 -10.59 7.91
CA ALA A 197 -10.41 -9.73 8.07
C ALA A 197 -9.78 -9.86 9.47
N ALA A 198 -10.59 -9.92 10.53
CA ALA A 198 -10.11 -10.13 11.89
C ALA A 198 -9.49 -11.53 12.10
N ALA A 199 -10.05 -12.57 11.47
CA ALA A 199 -9.47 -13.90 11.51
C ALA A 199 -8.09 -13.94 10.82
N ASN A 200 -7.97 -13.33 9.63
CA ASN A 200 -6.72 -13.24 8.89
C ASN A 200 -5.68 -12.37 9.62
N ALA A 201 -6.13 -11.32 10.31
CA ALA A 201 -5.28 -10.50 11.18
C ALA A 201 -4.66 -11.33 12.32
N ARG A 202 -5.45 -12.18 12.99
CA ARG A 202 -4.94 -13.07 14.05
C ARG A 202 -3.90 -14.05 13.51
N LEU A 203 -4.15 -14.66 12.34
CA LEU A 203 -3.18 -15.54 11.68
C LEU A 203 -1.87 -14.79 11.37
N PHE A 204 -1.95 -13.59 10.83
CA PHE A 204 -0.78 -12.76 10.56
C PHE A 204 0.03 -12.46 11.82
N VAL A 205 -0.65 -12.10 12.93
CA VAL A 205 0.00 -11.84 14.23
C VAL A 205 0.67 -13.11 14.78
N GLN A 206 0.00 -14.26 14.68
CA GLN A 206 0.56 -15.54 15.10
C GLN A 206 1.84 -15.88 14.32
N ALA A 207 1.79 -15.79 12.99
CA ALA A 207 2.95 -16.06 12.13
C ALA A 207 4.10 -15.06 12.42
N ALA A 208 3.79 -13.78 12.55
CA ALA A 208 4.78 -12.74 12.87
C ALA A 208 5.47 -13.00 14.21
N ARG A 209 4.72 -13.43 15.23
CA ARG A 209 5.24 -13.76 16.56
C ARG A 209 6.27 -14.91 16.49
N THR A 210 6.00 -15.95 15.70
CA THR A 210 6.95 -17.05 15.46
C THR A 210 8.26 -16.56 14.85
N LEU A 211 8.19 -15.51 14.01
CA LEU A 211 9.35 -14.88 13.37
C LEU A 211 10.06 -13.82 14.24
N GLY A 212 9.62 -13.61 15.47
CA GLY A 212 10.16 -12.57 16.35
C GLY A 212 9.79 -11.14 15.91
N ILE A 213 8.74 -10.99 15.10
CA ILE A 213 8.20 -9.71 14.64
C ILE A 213 6.98 -9.34 15.49
N LYS A 214 6.96 -8.14 16.06
CA LYS A 214 5.78 -7.59 16.72
C LYS A 214 4.83 -7.03 15.66
N ALA A 215 3.69 -7.67 15.44
CA ALA A 215 2.74 -7.28 14.42
C ALA A 215 1.52 -6.58 15.04
N SER A 216 1.08 -5.50 14.40
CA SER A 216 -0.06 -4.68 14.81
C SER A 216 -0.98 -4.41 13.62
N PRO A 217 -1.97 -5.27 13.37
CA PRO A 217 -2.95 -5.05 12.31
C PRO A 217 -3.99 -4.02 12.75
N VAL A 218 -4.41 -3.18 11.82
CA VAL A 218 -5.53 -2.23 11.95
C VAL A 218 -6.50 -2.48 10.82
N LEU A 219 -7.77 -2.68 11.14
CA LEU A 219 -8.82 -2.86 10.15
C LEU A 219 -9.37 -1.49 9.76
N THR A 220 -9.41 -1.20 8.45
CA THR A 220 -9.94 0.04 7.90
C THR A 220 -11.05 -0.25 6.90
N ASP A 221 -12.09 0.58 6.89
CA ASP A 221 -13.16 0.48 5.88
C ASP A 221 -12.66 0.98 4.53
N ALA A 222 -12.66 0.12 3.52
CA ALA A 222 -12.15 0.41 2.18
C ALA A 222 -13.24 0.36 1.10
N ARG A 223 -14.51 0.48 1.49
CA ARG A 223 -15.63 0.53 0.54
C ARG A 223 -15.65 1.83 -0.27
N TYR A 224 -15.09 2.90 0.30
CA TYR A 224 -15.05 4.23 -0.30
C TYR A 224 -13.60 4.75 -0.37
N PRO A 225 -13.30 5.71 -1.25
CA PRO A 225 -12.01 6.37 -1.27
C PRO A 225 -11.70 7.02 0.09
N TYR A 226 -10.53 6.72 0.66
CA TYR A 226 -10.11 7.27 1.95
C TYR A 226 -9.88 8.78 1.94
N GLN A 227 -9.55 9.31 0.76
CA GLN A 227 -9.19 10.70 0.53
C GLN A 227 -9.41 11.04 -0.95
N PRO A 228 -9.43 12.32 -1.36
CA PRO A 228 -9.88 12.71 -2.69
C PRO A 228 -8.90 12.45 -3.84
N TYR A 229 -7.61 12.19 -3.58
CA TYR A 229 -6.57 12.12 -4.61
C TYR A 229 -6.34 10.68 -5.09
N LEU A 230 -6.57 10.41 -6.38
CA LEU A 230 -6.38 9.08 -6.99
C LEU A 230 -5.42 9.18 -8.18
N GLY A 231 -4.29 8.52 -8.06
CA GLY A 231 -3.19 8.53 -9.02
C GLY A 231 -1.87 8.63 -8.28
N ARG A 232 -0.77 8.39 -8.98
CA ARG A 232 0.58 8.43 -8.38
C ARG A 232 0.96 9.88 -8.05
N ARG A 233 0.84 10.79 -9.00
CA ARG A 233 1.12 12.22 -8.82
C ARG A 233 0.08 12.88 -7.90
N GLU A 234 -1.18 12.46 -7.96
CA GLU A 234 -2.23 12.95 -7.08
C GLU A 234 -1.98 12.57 -5.62
N SER A 235 -1.38 11.40 -5.37
CA SER A 235 -0.93 11.05 -4.02
C SER A 235 0.18 11.98 -3.51
N LEU A 236 1.02 12.51 -4.40
CA LEU A 236 2.02 13.53 -4.05
C LEU A 236 1.38 14.90 -3.80
N LEU A 237 0.29 15.25 -4.52
CA LEU A 237 -0.52 16.45 -4.19
C LEU A 237 -1.11 16.35 -2.78
N ALA A 238 -1.63 15.17 -2.42
CA ALA A 238 -2.15 14.94 -1.07
C ALA A 238 -1.07 15.10 0.00
N LEU A 239 0.15 14.60 -0.25
CA LEU A 239 1.30 14.82 0.66
C LEU A 239 1.66 16.31 0.80
N ASP A 240 1.66 17.06 -0.29
CA ASP A 240 1.92 18.50 -0.25
C ASP A 240 0.88 19.23 0.61
N ASP A 241 -0.40 18.87 0.47
CA ASP A 241 -1.46 19.45 1.31
C ASP A 241 -1.26 19.09 2.80
N VAL A 242 -0.78 17.87 3.11
CA VAL A 242 -0.41 17.49 4.48
C VAL A 242 0.75 18.34 4.99
N PHE A 243 1.80 18.52 4.20
CA PHE A 243 2.99 19.28 4.60
C PHE A 243 2.69 20.77 4.79
N ARG A 244 1.75 21.33 4.02
CA ARG A 244 1.27 22.70 4.16
C ARG A 244 0.25 22.89 5.29
N GLY A 245 -0.30 21.82 5.84
CA GLY A 245 -1.40 21.88 6.79
C GLY A 245 -2.72 22.37 6.19
N THR A 246 -2.93 22.13 4.89
CA THR A 246 -4.13 22.56 4.12
C THR A 246 -5.09 21.41 3.80
N CYS A 247 -5.06 20.36 4.61
CA CYS A 247 -5.92 19.19 4.41
C CYS A 247 -7.41 19.56 4.46
N SER A 248 -8.17 19.10 3.46
CA SER A 248 -9.63 19.03 3.59
C SER A 248 -10.01 18.11 4.75
N PRO A 249 -11.23 18.22 5.32
CA PRO A 249 -11.70 17.28 6.35
C PRO A 249 -11.61 15.82 5.92
N TRP A 250 -11.88 15.53 4.64
CA TRP A 250 -11.78 14.19 4.07
C TRP A 250 -10.34 13.67 4.06
N LEU A 251 -9.39 14.44 3.54
CA LEU A 251 -7.96 14.10 3.59
C LEU A 251 -7.47 13.98 5.04
N GLY A 252 -7.88 14.91 5.90
CA GLY A 252 -7.51 14.92 7.33
C GLY A 252 -7.92 13.65 8.07
N SER A 253 -9.08 13.09 7.78
CA SER A 253 -9.53 11.82 8.34
C SER A 253 -8.58 10.65 7.95
N HIS A 254 -8.11 10.63 6.70
CA HIS A 254 -7.16 9.60 6.26
C HIS A 254 -5.76 9.82 6.84
N VAL A 255 -5.33 11.07 7.01
CA VAL A 255 -4.07 11.40 7.71
C VAL A 255 -4.10 10.85 9.13
N GLU A 256 -5.23 11.00 9.84
CA GLU A 256 -5.42 10.44 11.18
C GLU A 256 -5.37 8.90 11.18
N THR A 257 -5.93 8.25 10.16
CA THR A 257 -5.80 6.80 9.97
C THR A 257 -4.33 6.40 9.80
N CYS A 258 -3.55 7.12 8.99
CA CYS A 258 -2.11 6.87 8.82
C CYS A 258 -1.34 7.07 10.13
N ARG A 259 -1.69 8.08 10.92
CA ARG A 259 -1.12 8.31 12.25
C ARG A 259 -1.44 7.17 13.21
N THR A 260 -2.68 6.68 13.22
CA THR A 260 -3.13 5.53 14.02
C THR A 260 -2.36 4.26 13.67
N LEU A 261 -2.11 4.01 12.38
CA LEU A 261 -1.29 2.90 11.91
C LEU A 261 0.15 2.97 12.45
N ALA A 262 0.75 4.16 12.43
CA ALA A 262 2.09 4.36 13.00
C ALA A 262 2.11 4.15 14.52
N LEU A 263 1.12 4.69 15.25
CA LEU A 263 0.97 4.51 16.69
C LEU A 263 0.81 3.03 17.07
N ALA A 264 -0.01 2.29 16.33
CA ALA A 264 -0.21 0.86 16.56
C ALA A 264 1.07 0.05 16.33
N CYS A 265 1.87 0.42 15.34
CA CYS A 265 3.11 -0.27 14.96
C CYS A 265 4.23 -0.09 15.99
N LEU A 266 4.29 1.05 16.70
CA LEU A 266 5.42 1.42 17.55
C LEU A 266 5.27 0.95 19.00
N PRO A 267 6.41 0.70 19.72
CA PRO A 267 6.41 0.51 21.16
C PRO A 267 5.94 1.77 21.89
N ALA A 268 5.45 1.60 23.11
CA ALA A 268 4.73 2.63 23.86
C ALA A 268 5.55 3.92 24.11
N ASP A 269 6.84 3.77 24.35
CA ASP A 269 7.79 4.86 24.62
C ASP A 269 8.04 5.80 23.41
N LEU A 270 7.75 5.34 22.19
CA LEU A 270 7.91 6.14 20.97
C LEU A 270 6.60 6.81 20.52
N ARG A 271 5.45 6.37 21.03
CA ARG A 271 4.13 6.84 20.55
C ARG A 271 3.89 8.33 20.75
N ALA A 272 4.37 8.91 21.84
CA ALA A 272 4.22 10.34 22.12
C ALA A 272 4.79 11.21 20.99
N ARG A 273 5.93 10.84 20.42
CA ARG A 273 6.57 11.56 19.31
C ARG A 273 5.74 11.56 18.02
N VAL A 274 4.96 10.50 17.77
CA VAL A 274 4.02 10.46 16.63
C VAL A 274 2.89 11.48 16.83
N ALA A 275 2.37 11.59 18.06
CA ALA A 275 1.30 12.53 18.37
C ALA A 275 1.75 13.99 18.22
N GLU A 276 3.03 14.28 18.48
CA GLU A 276 3.65 15.60 18.40
C GLU A 276 4.18 15.93 16.98
N ALA A 277 4.15 14.99 16.04
CA ALA A 277 4.69 15.18 14.71
C ALA A 277 3.92 16.27 13.94
N SER A 278 4.56 17.41 13.72
CA SER A 278 3.99 18.51 12.94
C SER A 278 4.11 18.28 11.44
N PRO A 279 3.27 18.93 10.60
CA PRO A 279 3.42 18.92 9.15
C PRO A 279 4.84 19.26 8.67
N ALA A 280 5.49 20.24 9.28
CA ALA A 280 6.86 20.61 8.96
C ALA A 280 7.89 19.53 9.34
N ALA A 281 7.65 18.76 10.40
CA ALA A 281 8.50 17.63 10.76
C ALA A 281 8.36 16.49 9.74
N LEU A 282 7.13 16.19 9.30
CA LEU A 282 6.88 15.19 8.27
C LEU A 282 7.54 15.59 6.95
N ARG A 283 7.45 16.87 6.54
CA ARG A 283 8.11 17.40 5.34
C ARG A 283 9.64 17.23 5.44
N ARG A 284 10.26 17.56 6.54
CA ARG A 284 11.71 17.37 6.73
C ARG A 284 12.12 15.90 6.55
N HIS A 285 11.42 14.96 7.17
CA HIS A 285 11.74 13.53 7.00
C HIS A 285 11.52 13.05 5.57
N PHE A 286 10.59 13.64 4.85
CA PHE A 286 10.39 13.41 3.43
C PHE A 286 11.58 13.95 2.61
N ASP A 287 11.99 15.19 2.84
CA ASP A 287 13.11 15.83 2.16
C ASP A 287 14.43 15.10 2.43
N ASP A 288 14.67 14.69 3.69
CA ASP A 288 15.84 13.88 4.08
C ASP A 288 15.90 12.57 3.27
N ASN A 289 14.74 11.92 3.06
CA ASN A 289 14.67 10.71 2.26
C ASN A 289 14.87 11.01 0.76
N LEU A 290 14.28 12.07 0.21
CA LEU A 290 14.49 12.48 -1.18
C LEU A 290 15.97 12.67 -1.46
N ILE A 291 16.65 13.49 -0.68
CA ILE A 291 18.07 13.80 -0.83
C ILE A 291 18.91 12.50 -0.72
N ALA A 292 18.65 11.67 0.29
CA ALA A 292 19.38 10.43 0.48
C ALA A 292 19.19 9.44 -0.69
N GLN A 293 18.03 9.45 -1.32
CA GLN A 293 17.71 8.62 -2.50
C GLN A 293 18.01 9.29 -3.85
N GLY A 294 18.61 10.49 -3.85
CA GLY A 294 19.15 11.16 -5.04
C GLY A 294 18.21 12.13 -5.74
N ALA A 295 17.04 12.43 -5.16
CA ALA A 295 16.13 13.44 -5.66
C ALA A 295 16.35 14.81 -4.98
N ASP A 296 15.95 15.88 -5.66
CA ASP A 296 15.93 17.22 -5.10
C ASP A 296 14.51 17.55 -4.58
N PRO A 297 14.35 18.05 -3.34
CA PRO A 297 13.07 18.57 -2.85
C PRO A 297 12.41 19.61 -3.76
N ASP A 298 13.19 20.41 -4.48
CA ASP A 298 12.68 21.40 -5.44
C ASP A 298 12.01 20.73 -6.66
N ASP A 299 12.48 19.55 -7.07
CA ASP A 299 11.86 18.75 -8.13
C ASP A 299 10.50 18.20 -7.69
N PHE A 300 10.36 17.81 -6.44
CA PHE A 300 9.06 17.44 -5.88
C PHE A 300 8.10 18.64 -5.90
N ASP A 301 8.54 19.83 -5.46
CA ASP A 301 7.72 21.03 -5.45
C ASP A 301 7.32 21.47 -6.87
N ALA A 302 8.22 21.32 -7.85
CA ALA A 302 7.93 21.56 -9.26
C ALA A 302 6.89 20.57 -9.80
N LEU A 303 7.08 19.27 -9.55
CA LEU A 303 6.15 18.21 -9.96
C LEU A 303 4.73 18.45 -9.41
N VAL A 304 4.62 18.81 -8.14
CA VAL A 304 3.34 19.12 -7.48
C VAL A 304 2.67 20.33 -8.16
N ARG A 305 3.40 21.43 -8.39
CA ARG A 305 2.86 22.62 -9.08
C ARG A 305 2.33 22.28 -10.48
N ASP A 306 3.09 21.50 -11.25
CA ASP A 306 2.73 21.16 -12.62
C ASP A 306 1.56 20.18 -12.66
N THR A 307 1.53 19.21 -11.74
CA THR A 307 0.41 18.28 -11.60
C THR A 307 -0.91 19.03 -11.29
N ARG A 308 -0.88 20.04 -10.38
CA ARG A 308 -2.09 20.84 -10.08
C ARG A 308 -2.62 21.57 -11.32
N LYS A 309 -1.74 22.13 -12.17
CA LYS A 309 -2.13 22.83 -13.40
C LYS A 309 -2.68 21.91 -14.48
N ALA A 310 -2.28 20.64 -14.46
CA ALA A 310 -2.67 19.65 -15.48
C ALA A 310 -4.07 19.08 -15.29
N HIS A 311 -4.76 19.40 -14.18
CA HIS A 311 -6.16 18.98 -13.93
C HIS A 311 -7.13 19.87 -14.70
N THR A 312 -7.35 19.59 -15.99
CA THR A 312 -8.16 20.39 -16.92
C THR A 312 -9.50 19.77 -17.30
N GLY A 313 -9.63 18.43 -17.13
CA GLY A 313 -10.88 17.71 -17.38
C GLY A 313 -11.81 17.73 -16.16
N HIS A 314 -13.10 17.52 -16.40
CA HIS A 314 -14.12 17.42 -15.36
C HIS A 314 -15.05 16.23 -15.62
N VAL A 315 -15.36 15.48 -14.56
CA VAL A 315 -16.48 14.53 -14.53
C VAL A 315 -17.65 15.23 -13.86
N LEU A 316 -18.81 15.22 -14.51
CA LEU A 316 -20.01 15.86 -14.01
C LEU A 316 -21.01 14.82 -13.52
N ALA A 317 -21.82 15.17 -12.52
CA ALA A 317 -22.94 14.36 -12.09
C ALA A 317 -23.93 14.20 -13.24
N ALA A 318 -24.19 12.96 -13.68
CA ALA A 318 -25.12 12.70 -14.79
C ALA A 318 -26.57 13.06 -14.44
N HIS A 319 -26.95 12.92 -13.16
CA HIS A 319 -28.29 13.17 -12.64
C HIS A 319 -28.21 13.69 -11.21
N ASP A 320 -29.34 14.22 -10.72
CA ASP A 320 -29.49 14.52 -9.29
C ASP A 320 -29.37 13.22 -8.48
N GLY A 321 -28.53 13.22 -7.44
CA GLY A 321 -28.36 12.01 -6.64
C GLY A 321 -27.22 12.07 -5.63
N PHE A 322 -26.95 10.93 -5.00
CA PHE A 322 -25.86 10.78 -4.04
C PHE A 322 -24.56 10.39 -4.74
N CYS A 323 -23.50 11.11 -4.52
CA CYS A 323 -22.20 10.81 -5.10
C CYS A 323 -21.68 9.44 -4.61
N PHE A 324 -21.32 8.56 -5.54
CA PHE A 324 -20.84 7.23 -5.27
C PHE A 324 -19.65 6.88 -6.17
N TYR A 325 -18.66 6.16 -5.63
CA TYR A 325 -17.44 5.78 -6.34
C TYR A 325 -17.23 4.27 -6.26
N HIS A 326 -17.23 3.59 -7.40
CA HIS A 326 -16.86 2.17 -7.51
C HIS A 326 -15.34 2.03 -7.42
N LEU A 327 -14.82 1.88 -6.21
CA LEU A 327 -13.39 1.96 -5.93
C LEU A 327 -12.57 0.84 -6.60
N ASP A 328 -13.14 -0.35 -6.74
CA ASP A 328 -12.55 -1.48 -7.47
C ASP A 328 -12.44 -1.19 -8.97
N LEU A 329 -13.49 -0.66 -9.58
CA LEU A 329 -13.48 -0.26 -11.00
C LEU A 329 -12.53 0.90 -11.24
N LEU A 330 -12.50 1.91 -10.36
CA LEU A 330 -11.53 3.00 -10.42
C LEU A 330 -10.08 2.49 -10.36
N ARG A 331 -9.81 1.54 -9.48
CA ARG A 331 -8.50 0.89 -9.40
C ARG A 331 -8.15 0.21 -10.72
N ASP A 332 -9.07 -0.57 -11.28
CA ASP A 332 -8.83 -1.35 -12.50
C ASP A 332 -8.60 -0.43 -13.70
N ARG A 333 -9.35 0.68 -13.81
CA ARG A 333 -9.14 1.70 -14.84
C ARG A 333 -7.77 2.39 -14.72
N LEU A 334 -7.38 2.80 -13.51
CA LEU A 334 -6.07 3.40 -13.29
C LEU A 334 -4.92 2.44 -13.64
N VAL A 335 -5.04 1.15 -13.26
CA VAL A 335 -4.05 0.12 -13.61
C VAL A 335 -3.97 -0.08 -15.13
N GLU A 336 -5.12 -0.11 -15.81
CA GLU A 336 -5.18 -0.25 -17.27
C GLU A 336 -4.49 0.93 -17.97
N TRP A 337 -4.84 2.18 -17.64
CA TRP A 337 -4.21 3.34 -18.25
C TRP A 337 -2.70 3.42 -17.95
N GLN A 338 -2.30 3.13 -16.73
CA GLN A 338 -0.88 3.06 -16.36
C GLN A 338 -0.16 1.97 -17.15
N GLY A 339 -0.79 0.80 -17.32
CA GLY A 339 -0.21 -0.33 -18.06
C GLY A 339 0.05 -0.05 -19.54
N MET A 340 -0.72 0.84 -20.17
CA MET A 340 -0.54 1.20 -21.59
C MET A 340 0.79 1.90 -21.90
N PHE A 341 1.43 2.49 -20.89
CA PHE A 341 2.62 3.32 -21.05
C PHE A 341 3.87 2.77 -20.36
N ILE A 342 3.80 1.55 -19.79
CA ILE A 342 4.97 0.93 -19.16
C ILE A 342 6.04 0.66 -20.21
N SER A 343 7.26 1.15 -19.95
CA SER A 343 8.46 0.90 -20.74
C SER A 343 9.69 0.73 -19.84
N GLU A 344 10.83 0.35 -20.40
CA GLU A 344 12.09 0.31 -19.65
C GLU A 344 12.53 1.71 -19.18
N GLN A 345 12.21 2.75 -19.96
CA GLN A 345 12.54 4.14 -19.66
C GLN A 345 11.54 4.75 -18.66
N GLU A 346 10.30 4.26 -18.65
CA GLU A 346 9.25 4.74 -17.74
C GLU A 346 8.58 3.56 -17.02
N PRO A 347 9.22 3.01 -15.99
CA PRO A 347 8.67 1.87 -15.24
C PRO A 347 7.45 2.21 -14.37
N PHE A 348 7.21 3.50 -14.13
CA PHE A 348 6.10 4.00 -13.30
C PHE A 348 5.24 5.05 -14.04
N PRO A 349 4.68 4.73 -15.23
CA PRO A 349 3.90 5.71 -15.96
C PRO A 349 2.65 6.11 -15.18
N ASP A 350 2.30 7.40 -15.26
CA ASP A 350 1.11 7.94 -14.59
C ASP A 350 0.35 8.92 -15.50
N PRO A 351 -0.24 8.40 -16.60
CA PRO A 351 -0.89 9.25 -17.60
C PRO A 351 -2.19 9.87 -17.09
N VAL A 352 -2.89 9.21 -16.16
CA VAL A 352 -4.21 9.64 -15.66
C VAL A 352 -4.22 9.74 -14.16
N GLY A 353 -4.81 10.82 -13.65
CA GLY A 353 -5.09 11.01 -12.24
C GLY A 353 -6.37 11.81 -12.00
N LEU A 354 -6.96 11.66 -10.82
CA LEU A 354 -8.22 12.29 -10.44
C LEU A 354 -8.11 12.96 -9.08
N VAL A 355 -8.82 14.09 -8.95
CA VAL A 355 -9.15 14.68 -7.66
C VAL A 355 -10.65 14.71 -7.50
N LEU A 356 -11.18 13.94 -6.55
CA LEU A 356 -12.59 13.88 -6.23
C LEU A 356 -12.99 15.16 -5.47
N LEU A 357 -14.05 15.81 -5.92
CA LEU A 357 -14.51 17.08 -5.35
C LEU A 357 -15.58 16.89 -4.28
N ILE A 358 -16.33 15.80 -4.37
CA ILE A 358 -17.49 15.53 -3.53
C ILE A 358 -17.25 14.25 -2.71
N PRO A 359 -17.34 14.30 -1.38
CA PRO A 359 -17.28 13.09 -0.56
C PRO A 359 -18.37 12.06 -0.92
N PRO A 360 -18.08 10.75 -0.82
CA PRO A 360 -19.08 9.71 -1.07
C PRO A 360 -20.30 9.88 -0.14
N GLY A 361 -21.49 9.66 -0.70
CA GLY A 361 -22.76 9.78 0.02
C GLY A 361 -23.31 11.21 0.13
N GLN A 362 -22.65 12.21 -0.40
CA GLN A 362 -23.19 13.57 -0.49
C GLN A 362 -24.14 13.69 -1.68
N TRP A 363 -25.30 14.29 -1.47
CA TRP A 363 -26.27 14.57 -2.54
C TRP A 363 -25.84 15.79 -3.37
N VAL A 364 -25.96 15.70 -4.69
CA VAL A 364 -25.61 16.76 -5.64
C VAL A 364 -26.64 16.85 -6.76
N PRO A 365 -26.88 18.06 -7.32
CA PRO A 365 -27.65 18.24 -8.56
C PRO A 365 -26.88 17.68 -9.76
N GLY A 366 -27.63 17.27 -10.81
CA GLY A 366 -27.06 16.96 -12.12
C GLY A 366 -26.27 18.14 -12.69
N GLY A 367 -25.17 17.84 -13.40
CA GLY A 367 -24.23 18.85 -13.92
C GLY A 367 -23.22 19.38 -12.91
N THR A 368 -23.29 18.98 -11.62
CA THR A 368 -22.29 19.36 -10.62
C THR A 368 -20.94 18.69 -10.93
N PRO A 369 -19.80 19.43 -10.97
CA PRO A 369 -18.48 18.80 -11.06
C PRO A 369 -18.21 17.92 -9.84
N ILE A 370 -17.93 16.62 -10.06
CA ILE A 370 -17.68 15.62 -9.00
C ILE A 370 -16.22 15.17 -8.95
N ALA A 371 -15.47 15.36 -10.04
CA ALA A 371 -14.03 15.16 -10.05
C ALA A 371 -13.35 16.08 -11.07
N THR A 372 -12.08 16.42 -10.82
CA THR A 372 -11.18 16.94 -11.84
C THR A 372 -10.26 15.82 -12.32
N VAL A 373 -9.86 15.90 -13.60
CA VAL A 373 -9.09 14.87 -14.29
C VAL A 373 -7.83 15.46 -14.89
N ARG A 374 -6.72 14.79 -14.68
CA ARG A 374 -5.46 14.98 -15.40
C ARG A 374 -5.30 13.82 -16.38
N ALA A 375 -5.20 14.11 -17.65
CA ALA A 375 -4.88 13.14 -18.71
C ALA A 375 -4.22 13.86 -19.89
N PRO A 376 -3.45 13.16 -20.75
CA PRO A 376 -3.07 13.69 -22.06
C PRO A 376 -4.30 14.12 -22.85
N GLU A 377 -4.18 15.20 -23.63
CA GLU A 377 -5.29 15.75 -24.41
C GLU A 377 -5.94 14.70 -25.32
N SER A 378 -5.15 13.81 -25.92
CA SER A 378 -5.62 12.74 -26.78
C SER A 378 -6.42 11.64 -26.06
N LEU A 379 -6.22 11.48 -24.74
CA LEU A 379 -6.92 10.48 -23.92
C LEU A 379 -8.09 11.08 -23.13
N MET A 380 -8.12 12.39 -22.94
CA MET A 380 -9.08 13.06 -22.06
C MET A 380 -10.54 12.68 -22.36
N PRO A 381 -11.04 12.66 -23.63
CA PRO A 381 -12.43 12.27 -23.91
C PRO A 381 -12.75 10.83 -23.51
N ASP A 382 -11.85 9.87 -23.79
CA ASP A 382 -12.02 8.46 -23.43
C ASP A 382 -12.01 8.30 -21.90
N VAL A 383 -11.08 8.96 -21.22
CA VAL A 383 -10.97 8.91 -19.76
C VAL A 383 -12.25 9.44 -19.10
N ILE A 384 -12.78 10.58 -19.53
CA ILE A 384 -14.01 11.15 -18.96
C ILE A 384 -15.19 10.19 -19.22
N HIS A 385 -15.35 9.69 -20.44
CA HIS A 385 -16.42 8.75 -20.78
C HIS A 385 -16.40 7.49 -19.91
N ARG A 386 -15.21 6.90 -19.72
CA ARG A 386 -15.07 5.67 -18.91
C ARG A 386 -15.17 5.94 -17.40
N LEU A 387 -14.98 7.17 -16.94
CA LEU A 387 -15.19 7.57 -15.56
C LEU A 387 -16.66 7.78 -15.23
N ASP A 388 -17.49 8.16 -16.20
CA ASP A 388 -18.95 8.25 -16.03
C ASP A 388 -19.56 6.90 -15.61
N GLU A 389 -18.94 5.78 -15.96
CA GLU A 389 -19.38 4.43 -15.56
C GLU A 389 -19.01 4.07 -14.11
N VAL A 390 -17.94 4.66 -13.57
CA VAL A 390 -17.37 4.29 -12.25
C VAL A 390 -17.65 5.34 -11.18
N VAL A 391 -18.10 6.53 -11.59
CA VAL A 391 -18.52 7.61 -10.70
C VAL A 391 -20.01 7.85 -10.92
N GLY A 392 -20.84 7.31 -10.05
CA GLY A 392 -22.29 7.35 -10.19
C GLY A 392 -22.96 8.37 -9.28
N THR A 393 -24.16 8.80 -9.70
CA THR A 393 -25.08 9.60 -8.87
C THR A 393 -26.41 8.86 -8.71
N PRO A 394 -26.47 7.71 -8.02
CA PRO A 394 -27.71 6.97 -7.82
C PRO A 394 -28.69 7.78 -6.97
N SER A 395 -29.99 7.64 -7.27
CA SER A 395 -31.06 8.28 -6.47
C SER A 395 -31.18 7.73 -5.05
N ARG A 396 -30.59 6.57 -4.80
CA ARG A 396 -30.43 5.94 -3.46
C ARG A 396 -29.02 5.39 -3.36
N LEU A 397 -28.40 5.55 -2.18
CA LEU A 397 -27.11 4.90 -1.91
C LEU A 397 -27.28 3.38 -2.01
N PRO A 398 -26.38 2.68 -2.71
CA PRO A 398 -26.38 1.23 -2.68
C PRO A 398 -26.25 0.75 -1.23
N HIS A 399 -27.29 0.10 -0.70
CA HIS A 399 -27.21 -0.56 0.59
C HIS A 399 -26.28 -1.77 0.43
N GLY A 400 -25.04 -1.65 0.88
CA GLY A 400 -24.20 -2.81 1.10
C GLY A 400 -24.72 -3.60 2.30
N PRO A 401 -24.51 -4.94 2.35
CA PRO A 401 -24.87 -5.74 3.51
C PRO A 401 -24.22 -5.15 4.76
N ASP A 402 -24.99 -5.01 5.80
CA ASP A 402 -24.72 -4.57 7.16
C ASP A 402 -23.24 -4.38 7.55
N PHE A 403 -22.78 -3.16 7.38
CA PHE A 403 -21.60 -2.68 8.07
C PHE A 403 -22.11 -1.77 9.21
N GLU A 404 -22.32 -2.34 10.36
CA GLU A 404 -22.37 -1.55 11.59
C GLU A 404 -21.09 -0.75 11.71
N ALA A 405 -21.23 0.51 12.10
CA ALA A 405 -20.15 1.46 12.21
C ALA A 405 -18.92 0.85 12.92
N ILE A 406 -17.74 0.93 12.26
CA ILE A 406 -16.44 0.58 12.86
C ILE A 406 -16.05 1.72 13.82
N ASN A 407 -16.91 2.03 14.76
CA ASN A 407 -16.68 2.95 15.86
C ASN A 407 -16.95 2.18 17.15
N GLY A 408 -15.88 1.62 17.69
CA GLY A 408 -15.84 0.92 18.97
C GLY A 408 -14.41 0.58 19.32
#